data_b2958fffa451f107d37e297c7362e2fc
#
_entry.id   b2958fffa451f107d37e297c7362e2fc
#
_cell.length_a   1.000
_cell.length_b   1.000
_cell.length_c   1.000
_cell.angle_alpha   90.00
_cell.angle_beta   90.00
_cell.angle_gamma   90.00
#
_symmetry.space_group_name_H-M   'P 1'
#
loop_
_entity.id
_entity.type
_entity.pdbx_description
1 polymer ?
#
loop_
_entity_poly.entity_id
_entity_poly.type
_entity_poly.pdbx_seq_one_letter_code
_entity_poly.pdbx_strand_id
1 'polypeptide(L)'
;MEGGYKSIAYFVNWAIYQRNYHAFDLPADKLTHVLYAFADVRPDSGEVFLRDAYADVDKHYPGDTWNEPGNNVYGCIKQLFLLKKQNRKLKVLLSIGGWTLSANLTQGTSTDAGRNTFAQSATKLLLDYGFDGIDIDWEYPQNEVEAQAYVSLLQKCREALDRAAGPNRRFLLTIACPAGPNNYSKLKLREMTPFLDFYNLMAYDYAGSWDSVAGHQANLFPSNGNPSSTPFSTIQAINYYTQVGGVPPSKIILGMPLYGRDFLSTNGPGTPYSGNGAGSWEHGVWDYKALPQPGATEVLDQQAGASWSYDAGARTMVSYDTVTAAEMKVNFIKEQGLGGGMWWEASGDKGGKAANKADGSLIGTFVEGVGGVNALEQSQNNLDYHESQFDNLRAGFP
;
A
#
# COMPACT_ATOMS: atom_id res chain seq x y z
N MET A 1 -20.86 -2.29 -8.83
CA MET A 1 -20.32 -2.54 -7.46
C MET A 1 -20.98 -1.55 -6.54
N GLU A 2 -21.70 -2.01 -5.54
CA GLU A 2 -22.22 -1.09 -4.51
C GLU A 2 -21.04 -0.44 -3.80
N GLY A 3 -20.96 0.90 -3.78
CA GLY A 3 -19.94 1.68 -3.10
C GLY A 3 -18.80 2.22 -3.97
N GLY A 4 -18.67 1.83 -5.23
CA GLY A 4 -17.58 2.27 -6.12
C GLY A 4 -16.23 1.56 -5.89
N TYR A 5 -15.27 1.79 -6.80
CA TYR A 5 -13.92 1.21 -6.71
C TYR A 5 -13.03 2.00 -5.73
N LYS A 6 -12.16 1.31 -5.03
CA LYS A 6 -11.12 1.95 -4.22
C LYS A 6 -9.88 2.19 -5.07
N SER A 7 -9.34 3.38 -4.96
CA SER A 7 -8.07 3.81 -5.54
C SER A 7 -7.17 4.20 -4.37
N ILE A 8 -6.18 3.36 -4.05
CA ILE A 8 -5.40 3.43 -2.80
C ILE A 8 -3.93 3.63 -3.14
N ALA A 9 -3.23 4.51 -2.45
CA ALA A 9 -1.78 4.62 -2.57
C ALA A 9 -1.11 4.66 -1.20
N TYR A 10 0.01 3.96 -1.07
CA TYR A 10 0.93 4.19 0.04
C TYR A 10 1.66 5.51 -0.18
N PHE A 11 1.72 6.32 0.88
CA PHE A 11 2.58 7.49 0.96
C PHE A 11 3.57 7.26 2.11
N VAL A 12 4.83 7.16 1.75
CA VAL A 12 5.89 6.87 2.72
C VAL A 12 6.47 8.16 3.30
N ASN A 13 6.60 8.27 4.63
CA ASN A 13 7.05 9.50 5.29
C ASN A 13 8.47 9.92 4.87
N TRP A 14 9.34 8.95 4.54
CA TRP A 14 10.69 9.23 4.05
C TRP A 14 10.76 9.75 2.60
N ALA A 15 9.62 9.80 1.88
CA ALA A 15 9.60 10.38 0.54
C ALA A 15 9.90 11.88 0.53
N ILE A 16 9.70 12.57 1.64
CA ILE A 16 9.98 14.01 1.76
C ILE A 16 11.48 14.37 1.71
N TYR A 17 12.37 13.38 1.88
CA TYR A 17 13.82 13.59 1.86
C TYR A 17 14.38 13.51 0.43
N GLN A 18 15.17 12.50 0.12
CA GLN A 18 15.85 12.39 -1.19
C GLN A 18 14.91 12.32 -2.39
N ARG A 19 13.73 11.71 -2.22
CA ARG A 19 12.72 11.63 -3.28
C ARG A 19 12.05 12.98 -3.53
N ASN A 20 12.10 13.89 -2.56
CA ASN A 20 11.50 15.23 -2.59
C ASN A 20 10.02 15.17 -3.05
N TYR A 21 9.29 14.20 -2.50
CA TYR A 21 7.86 13.99 -2.77
C TYR A 21 7.08 14.18 -1.47
N HIS A 22 6.16 15.12 -1.47
CA HIS A 22 5.43 15.55 -0.28
C HIS A 22 3.95 15.17 -0.38
N ALA A 23 3.23 15.20 0.74
CA ALA A 23 1.81 14.84 0.77
C ALA A 23 0.95 15.65 -0.22
N PHE A 24 1.27 16.92 -0.44
CA PHE A 24 0.56 17.77 -1.40
C PHE A 24 0.85 17.44 -2.88
N ASP A 25 1.85 16.56 -3.17
CA ASP A 25 2.12 16.06 -4.52
C ASP A 25 1.24 14.85 -4.87
N LEU A 26 0.56 14.26 -3.89
CA LEU A 26 -0.38 13.16 -4.11
C LEU A 26 -1.51 13.59 -5.06
N PRO A 27 -1.91 12.71 -6.00
CA PRO A 27 -3.08 12.93 -6.86
C PRO A 27 -4.39 12.70 -6.08
N ALA A 28 -4.66 13.56 -5.10
CA ALA A 28 -5.72 13.38 -4.11
C ALA A 28 -7.13 13.28 -4.73
N ASP A 29 -7.37 13.87 -5.89
CA ASP A 29 -8.62 13.78 -6.65
C ASP A 29 -8.85 12.39 -7.29
N LYS A 30 -7.78 11.61 -7.45
CA LYS A 30 -7.81 10.26 -8.03
C LYS A 30 -7.70 9.15 -6.99
N LEU A 31 -7.52 9.51 -5.72
CA LEU A 31 -7.39 8.57 -4.62
C LEU A 31 -8.63 8.58 -3.73
N THR A 32 -9.02 7.40 -3.27
CA THR A 32 -10.03 7.23 -2.22
C THR A 32 -9.39 7.03 -0.85
N HIS A 33 -8.19 6.46 -0.82
CA HIS A 33 -7.45 6.20 0.41
C HIS A 33 -5.96 6.47 0.21
N VAL A 34 -5.33 6.99 1.26
CA VAL A 34 -3.88 7.05 1.42
C VAL A 34 -3.51 6.23 2.65
N LEU A 35 -2.56 5.33 2.49
CA LEU A 35 -1.96 4.58 3.60
C LEU A 35 -0.65 5.26 3.95
N TYR A 36 -0.60 5.93 5.10
CA TYR A 36 0.56 6.68 5.57
C TYR A 36 1.55 5.75 6.28
N ALA A 37 2.68 5.51 5.69
CA ALA A 37 3.65 4.49 6.10
C ALA A 37 4.93 5.10 6.64
N PHE A 38 5.49 4.64 7.76
CA PHE A 38 4.98 3.62 8.67
C PHE A 38 5.12 4.07 10.11
N ALA A 39 4.13 3.74 10.94
CA ALA A 39 4.33 3.68 12.38
C ALA A 39 5.02 2.37 12.77
N ASP A 40 5.71 2.37 13.89
CA ASP A 40 6.42 1.21 14.45
C ASP A 40 5.75 0.71 15.72
N VAL A 41 6.19 -0.45 16.20
CA VAL A 41 5.71 -1.10 17.42
C VAL A 41 6.86 -1.30 18.38
N ARG A 42 6.72 -0.92 19.64
CA ARG A 42 7.70 -1.25 20.68
C ARG A 42 7.65 -2.74 20.97
N PRO A 43 8.76 -3.48 20.77
CA PRO A 43 8.74 -4.93 20.90
C PRO A 43 8.50 -5.42 22.33
N ASP A 44 8.79 -4.61 23.33
CA ASP A 44 8.64 -4.94 24.76
C ASP A 44 7.22 -4.72 25.30
N SER A 45 6.44 -3.84 24.69
CA SER A 45 5.12 -3.42 25.19
C SER A 45 3.97 -3.60 24.22
N GLY A 46 4.26 -3.63 22.92
CA GLY A 46 3.25 -3.58 21.86
C GLY A 46 2.72 -2.17 21.56
N GLU A 47 3.31 -1.11 22.16
CA GLU A 47 2.90 0.27 21.90
C GLU A 47 3.23 0.69 20.48
N VAL A 48 2.24 1.22 19.77
CA VAL A 48 2.40 1.83 18.44
C VAL A 48 2.86 3.29 18.59
N PHE A 49 3.86 3.70 17.81
CA PHE A 49 4.41 5.05 17.86
C PHE A 49 4.90 5.52 16.47
N LEU A 50 4.98 6.84 16.28
CA LEU A 50 5.57 7.45 15.10
C LEU A 50 7.09 7.48 15.24
N ARG A 51 7.82 7.11 14.17
CA ARG A 51 9.29 6.97 14.20
C ARG A 51 10.05 8.23 13.84
N ASP A 52 9.51 8.99 12.92
CA ASP A 52 10.18 10.17 12.33
C ASP A 52 9.39 11.43 12.68
N ALA A 53 9.62 11.94 13.89
CA ALA A 53 8.92 13.12 14.38
C ALA A 53 9.04 14.30 13.40
N TYR A 54 10.21 14.49 12.77
CA TYR A 54 10.38 15.60 11.83
C TYR A 54 9.47 15.46 10.60
N ALA A 55 9.47 14.30 9.95
CA ALA A 55 8.59 14.07 8.80
C ALA A 55 7.12 14.05 9.20
N ASP A 56 6.82 13.38 10.31
CA ASP A 56 5.44 13.10 10.72
C ASP A 56 4.72 14.35 11.23
N VAL A 57 5.35 15.11 12.16
CA VAL A 57 4.65 16.13 12.98
C VAL A 57 5.35 17.48 13.10
N ASP A 58 6.68 17.58 12.86
CA ASP A 58 7.44 18.79 13.19
C ASP A 58 7.73 19.70 11.99
N LYS A 59 7.86 19.10 10.78
CA LYS A 59 8.23 19.87 9.59
C LYS A 59 7.18 20.93 9.25
N HIS A 60 7.60 22.21 9.28
CA HIS A 60 6.78 23.32 8.82
C HIS A 60 6.82 23.41 7.29
N TYR A 61 5.64 23.52 6.69
CA TYR A 61 5.46 23.75 5.27
C TYR A 61 5.08 25.22 4.99
N PRO A 62 5.16 25.71 3.74
CA PRO A 62 4.71 27.06 3.40
C PRO A 62 3.27 27.30 3.87
N GLY A 63 3.08 28.36 4.65
CA GLY A 63 1.80 28.69 5.28
C GLY A 63 1.72 28.32 6.77
N ASP A 64 2.65 27.51 7.28
CA ASP A 64 2.74 27.23 8.71
C ASP A 64 3.44 28.39 9.43
N THR A 65 2.96 28.74 10.62
CA THR A 65 3.58 29.77 11.47
C THR A 65 4.31 29.13 12.65
N TRP A 66 5.46 29.71 13.00
CA TRP A 66 6.25 29.32 14.19
C TRP A 66 5.71 29.92 15.49
N ASN A 67 4.76 30.84 15.41
CA ASN A 67 4.22 31.57 16.54
C ASN A 67 2.77 31.16 16.90
N GLU A 68 2.28 30.05 16.37
CA GLU A 68 0.94 29.55 16.67
C GLU A 68 0.89 29.07 18.14
N PRO A 69 0.03 29.67 19.00
CA PRO A 69 -0.05 29.28 20.40
C PRO A 69 -0.72 27.91 20.57
N GLY A 70 -0.38 27.22 21.65
CA GLY A 70 -0.98 25.92 21.99
C GLY A 70 -0.11 24.73 21.64
N ASN A 71 -0.69 23.54 21.79
CA ASN A 71 -0.06 22.27 21.40
C ASN A 71 -0.46 21.94 19.97
N ASN A 72 0.45 22.11 19.01
CA ASN A 72 0.12 22.05 17.59
C ASN A 72 0.90 20.94 16.88
N VAL A 73 0.31 20.39 15.82
CA VAL A 73 0.90 19.39 14.93
C VAL A 73 1.05 19.96 13.52
N TYR A 74 2.17 19.60 12.87
CA TYR A 74 2.52 20.01 11.52
C TYR A 74 2.89 18.77 10.67
N GLY A 75 3.97 18.83 9.92
CA GLY A 75 4.52 17.71 9.15
C GLY A 75 3.59 17.15 8.07
N CYS A 76 3.87 15.92 7.67
CA CYS A 76 3.05 15.19 6.71
C CYS A 76 1.61 15.01 7.19
N ILE A 77 1.41 14.83 8.49
CA ILE A 77 0.08 14.61 9.09
C ILE A 77 -0.83 15.81 8.83
N LYS A 78 -0.36 17.04 9.10
CA LYS A 78 -1.13 18.26 8.76
C LYS A 78 -1.43 18.34 7.27
N GLN A 79 -0.42 18.08 6.41
CA GLN A 79 -0.61 18.15 4.95
C GLN A 79 -1.64 17.11 4.46
N LEU A 80 -1.62 15.89 4.97
CA LEU A 80 -2.61 14.86 4.66
C LEU A 80 -4.02 15.26 5.13
N PHE A 81 -4.15 15.85 6.31
CA PHE A 81 -5.43 16.34 6.80
C PHE A 81 -5.98 17.48 5.91
N LEU A 82 -5.13 18.39 5.45
CA LEU A 82 -5.52 19.44 4.51
C LEU A 82 -6.03 18.86 3.17
N LEU A 83 -5.43 17.78 2.68
CA LEU A 83 -5.95 17.05 1.51
C LEU A 83 -7.33 16.45 1.78
N LYS A 84 -7.58 15.90 2.96
CA LYS A 84 -8.93 15.43 3.39
C LYS A 84 -9.96 16.55 3.39
N LYS A 85 -9.59 17.77 3.80
CA LYS A 85 -10.46 18.95 3.74
C LYS A 85 -10.80 19.33 2.29
N GLN A 86 -9.82 19.27 1.39
CA GLN A 86 -9.99 19.59 -0.02
C GLN A 86 -10.81 18.53 -0.76
N ASN A 87 -10.60 17.25 -0.45
CA ASN A 87 -11.33 16.12 -1.02
C ASN A 87 -11.99 15.29 0.10
N ARG A 88 -13.28 15.53 0.32
CA ARG A 88 -14.06 14.84 1.36
C ARG A 88 -14.20 13.32 1.16
N LYS A 89 -13.85 12.81 -0.02
CA LYS A 89 -13.86 11.39 -0.35
C LYS A 89 -12.53 10.69 -0.03
N LEU A 90 -11.46 11.46 0.17
CA LEU A 90 -10.13 10.94 0.51
C LEU A 90 -10.05 10.58 1.98
N LYS A 91 -9.77 9.35 2.29
CA LYS A 91 -9.49 8.84 3.64
C LYS A 91 -7.99 8.62 3.81
N VAL A 92 -7.49 8.85 5.02
CA VAL A 92 -6.07 8.62 5.36
C VAL A 92 -6.02 7.63 6.52
N LEU A 93 -5.31 6.51 6.32
CA LEU A 93 -5.09 5.49 7.34
C LEU A 93 -3.62 5.50 7.77
N LEU A 94 -3.38 5.29 9.06
CA LEU A 94 -2.05 5.04 9.58
C LEU A 94 -1.67 3.59 9.30
N SER A 95 -0.63 3.36 8.49
CA SER A 95 -0.08 2.02 8.26
C SER A 95 1.00 1.72 9.29
N ILE A 96 0.93 0.52 9.89
CA ILE A 96 1.74 0.10 11.03
C ILE A 96 2.48 -1.18 10.66
N GLY A 97 3.81 -1.17 10.72
CA GLY A 97 4.64 -2.32 10.41
C GLY A 97 5.46 -2.14 9.13
N GLY A 98 5.24 -2.99 8.14
CA GLY A 98 6.05 -3.11 6.92
C GLY A 98 7.22 -4.06 7.11
N TRP A 99 7.87 -4.45 5.99
CA TRP A 99 8.92 -5.47 5.96
C TRP A 99 9.98 -5.30 7.05
N THR A 100 10.58 -4.11 7.13
CA THR A 100 11.69 -3.83 8.06
C THR A 100 11.27 -3.86 9.53
N LEU A 101 9.99 -3.58 9.83
CA LEU A 101 9.48 -3.40 11.19
C LEU A 101 8.67 -4.60 11.69
N SER A 102 8.43 -5.59 10.84
CA SER A 102 7.59 -6.75 11.19
C SER A 102 8.13 -7.58 12.36
N ALA A 103 9.43 -7.60 12.57
CA ALA A 103 10.01 -8.26 13.76
C ALA A 103 9.54 -7.60 15.07
N ASN A 104 9.46 -6.27 15.12
CA ASN A 104 8.97 -5.51 16.27
C ASN A 104 7.47 -5.79 16.49
N LEU A 105 6.70 -5.83 15.42
CA LEU A 105 5.26 -6.14 15.45
C LEU A 105 5.04 -7.56 15.97
N THR A 106 5.78 -8.55 15.47
CA THR A 106 5.73 -9.95 15.93
C THR A 106 5.98 -10.05 17.42
N GLN A 107 7.05 -9.43 17.91
CA GLN A 107 7.42 -9.48 19.33
C GLN A 107 6.42 -8.71 20.20
N GLY A 108 6.07 -7.47 19.82
CA GLY A 108 5.18 -6.60 20.58
C GLY A 108 3.75 -7.14 20.71
N THR A 109 3.28 -7.92 19.72
CA THR A 109 1.92 -8.50 19.73
C THR A 109 1.87 -9.97 20.17
N SER A 110 2.99 -10.54 20.60
CA SER A 110 3.09 -11.95 21.02
C SER A 110 2.20 -12.28 22.23
N THR A 111 1.99 -11.32 23.13
CA THR A 111 1.15 -11.48 24.32
C THR A 111 -0.22 -10.81 24.17
N ASP A 112 -1.19 -11.25 24.99
CA ASP A 112 -2.50 -10.60 25.02
C ASP A 112 -2.42 -9.14 25.51
N ALA A 113 -1.56 -8.86 26.47
CA ALA A 113 -1.30 -7.51 26.98
C ALA A 113 -0.70 -6.62 25.87
N GLY A 114 0.28 -7.12 25.10
CA GLY A 114 0.87 -6.40 23.99
C GLY A 114 -0.15 -6.07 22.89
N ARG A 115 -1.02 -7.01 22.53
CA ARG A 115 -2.11 -6.77 21.58
C ARG A 115 -3.12 -5.73 22.07
N ASN A 116 -3.42 -5.71 23.36
CA ASN A 116 -4.28 -4.67 23.95
C ASN A 116 -3.60 -3.30 23.90
N THR A 117 -2.31 -3.23 24.25
CA THR A 117 -1.52 -1.98 24.17
C THR A 117 -1.45 -1.48 22.73
N PHE A 118 -1.23 -2.37 21.76
CA PHE A 118 -1.24 -2.03 20.35
C PHE A 118 -2.58 -1.38 19.93
N ALA A 119 -3.69 -2.05 20.22
CA ALA A 119 -5.02 -1.56 19.83
C ALA A 119 -5.34 -0.19 20.45
N GLN A 120 -4.99 0.01 21.72
CA GLN A 120 -5.20 1.28 22.43
C GLN A 120 -4.31 2.40 21.89
N SER A 121 -3.01 2.15 21.73
CA SER A 121 -2.07 3.16 21.24
C SER A 121 -2.30 3.52 19.77
N ALA A 122 -2.59 2.54 18.91
CA ALA A 122 -2.95 2.80 17.52
C ALA A 122 -4.22 3.64 17.41
N THR A 123 -5.24 3.33 18.22
CA THR A 123 -6.49 4.11 18.26
C THR A 123 -6.25 5.52 18.80
N LYS A 124 -5.35 5.68 19.81
CA LYS A 124 -4.98 7.00 20.30
C LYS A 124 -4.30 7.84 19.23
N LEU A 125 -3.33 7.27 18.50
CA LEU A 125 -2.67 7.96 17.39
C LEU A 125 -3.67 8.36 16.29
N LEU A 126 -4.63 7.47 15.97
CA LEU A 126 -5.68 7.77 15.01
C LEU A 126 -6.48 9.01 15.42
N LEU A 127 -6.90 9.10 16.67
CA LEU A 127 -7.67 10.24 17.18
C LEU A 127 -6.82 11.51 17.27
N ASP A 128 -5.60 11.39 17.79
CA ASP A 128 -4.70 12.53 17.96
C ASP A 128 -4.30 13.17 16.62
N TYR A 129 -4.14 12.36 15.58
CA TYR A 129 -3.61 12.82 14.29
C TYR A 129 -4.64 12.88 13.16
N GLY A 130 -5.89 12.56 13.44
CA GLY A 130 -6.98 12.74 12.47
C GLY A 130 -7.01 11.72 11.35
N PHE A 131 -6.64 10.46 11.62
CA PHE A 131 -6.74 9.37 10.65
C PHE A 131 -8.16 8.80 10.57
N ASP A 132 -8.52 8.24 9.42
CA ASP A 132 -9.82 7.58 9.17
C ASP A 132 -9.80 6.08 9.48
N GLY A 133 -8.65 5.55 9.84
CA GLY A 133 -8.47 4.14 10.14
C GLY A 133 -7.00 3.78 10.37
N ILE A 134 -6.77 2.49 10.56
CA ILE A 134 -5.44 1.89 10.64
C ILE A 134 -5.31 0.78 9.61
N ASP A 135 -4.12 0.60 9.10
CA ASP A 135 -3.70 -0.48 8.23
C ASP A 135 -2.58 -1.25 8.93
N ILE A 136 -2.64 -2.57 8.99
CA ILE A 136 -1.61 -3.38 9.66
C ILE A 136 -0.85 -4.16 8.60
N ASP A 137 0.44 -3.90 8.51
CA ASP A 137 1.34 -4.52 7.55
C ASP A 137 2.33 -5.45 8.28
N TRP A 138 1.88 -6.67 8.55
CA TRP A 138 2.68 -7.70 9.18
C TRP A 138 3.22 -8.69 8.15
N GLU A 139 4.51 -8.61 7.88
CA GLU A 139 5.20 -9.40 6.86
C GLU A 139 6.21 -10.39 7.48
N TYR A 140 5.83 -11.60 7.84
CA TYR A 140 4.49 -12.23 7.85
C TYR A 140 4.38 -13.13 9.07
N PRO A 141 3.20 -13.49 9.58
CA PRO A 141 3.04 -14.57 10.56
C PRO A 141 3.66 -15.87 10.03
N GLN A 142 4.53 -16.50 10.81
CA GLN A 142 5.33 -17.65 10.35
C GLN A 142 4.78 -19.01 10.80
N ASN A 143 3.91 -19.03 11.80
CA ASN A 143 3.38 -20.23 12.41
C ASN A 143 1.95 -20.03 12.91
N GLU A 144 1.34 -21.10 13.36
CA GLU A 144 -0.04 -21.13 13.86
C GLU A 144 -0.29 -20.19 15.04
N VAL A 145 0.71 -20.07 15.96
CA VAL A 145 0.62 -19.18 17.12
C VAL A 145 0.54 -17.71 16.69
N GLU A 146 1.40 -17.30 15.77
CA GLU A 146 1.41 -15.95 15.23
C GLU A 146 0.16 -15.67 14.39
N ALA A 147 -0.31 -16.64 13.60
CA ALA A 147 -1.54 -16.52 12.84
C ALA A 147 -2.75 -16.31 13.76
N GLN A 148 -2.83 -17.03 14.87
CA GLN A 148 -3.90 -16.86 15.87
C GLN A 148 -3.75 -15.53 16.64
N ALA A 149 -2.51 -15.12 16.93
CA ALA A 149 -2.23 -13.82 17.54
C ALA A 149 -2.70 -12.68 16.61
N TYR A 150 -2.55 -12.83 15.28
CA TYR A 150 -3.02 -11.84 14.32
C TYR A 150 -4.54 -11.71 14.33
N VAL A 151 -5.29 -12.81 14.36
CA VAL A 151 -6.76 -12.78 14.50
C VAL A 151 -7.16 -12.02 15.77
N SER A 152 -6.53 -12.36 16.91
CA SER A 152 -6.78 -11.69 18.19
C SER A 152 -6.43 -10.20 18.15
N LEU A 153 -5.33 -9.83 17.50
CA LEU A 153 -4.93 -8.43 17.31
C LEU A 153 -6.00 -7.66 16.53
N LEU A 154 -6.46 -8.21 15.40
CA LEU A 154 -7.50 -7.59 14.56
C LEU A 154 -8.81 -7.41 15.33
N GLN A 155 -9.22 -8.40 16.10
CA GLN A 155 -10.40 -8.30 16.96
C GLN A 155 -10.27 -7.14 17.95
N LYS A 156 -9.15 -7.05 18.68
CA LYS A 156 -8.90 -5.99 19.67
C LYS A 156 -8.85 -4.59 19.01
N CYS A 157 -8.22 -4.49 17.85
CA CYS A 157 -8.21 -3.25 17.07
C CYS A 157 -9.63 -2.86 16.64
N ARG A 158 -10.43 -3.79 16.11
CA ARG A 158 -11.81 -3.53 15.71
C ARG A 158 -12.65 -3.04 16.90
N GLU A 159 -12.58 -3.72 18.05
CA GLU A 159 -13.27 -3.33 19.27
C GLU A 159 -12.85 -1.93 19.77
N ALA A 160 -11.56 -1.62 19.73
CA ALA A 160 -11.05 -0.31 20.13
C ALA A 160 -11.50 0.81 19.18
N LEU A 161 -11.42 0.58 17.89
CA LEU A 161 -11.86 1.51 16.85
C LEU A 161 -13.38 1.76 16.91
N ASP A 162 -14.20 0.73 17.10
CA ASP A 162 -15.66 0.88 17.20
C ASP A 162 -16.05 1.65 18.45
N ARG A 163 -15.36 1.42 19.57
CA ARG A 163 -15.58 2.17 20.81
C ARG A 163 -15.22 3.66 20.65
N ALA A 164 -14.10 3.94 19.98
CA ALA A 164 -13.66 5.30 19.72
C ALA A 164 -14.55 6.03 18.70
N ALA A 165 -15.08 5.31 17.72
CA ALA A 165 -15.96 5.87 16.70
C ALA A 165 -17.31 6.33 17.27
N GLY A 166 -17.83 5.62 18.27
CA GLY A 166 -19.18 5.85 18.76
C GLY A 166 -20.25 5.60 17.68
N PRO A 167 -21.46 6.13 17.85
CA PRO A 167 -22.58 5.82 16.94
C PRO A 167 -22.52 6.54 15.58
N ASN A 168 -21.72 7.59 15.46
CA ASN A 168 -21.78 8.53 14.33
C ASN A 168 -20.58 8.44 13.37
N ARG A 169 -19.54 7.70 13.73
CA ARG A 169 -18.32 7.56 12.93
C ARG A 169 -18.06 6.08 12.65
N ARG A 170 -17.25 5.80 11.64
CA ARG A 170 -16.63 4.50 11.43
C ARG A 170 -15.17 4.70 11.08
N PHE A 171 -14.30 4.03 11.80
CA PHE A 171 -12.88 3.96 11.49
C PHE A 171 -12.58 2.63 10.76
N LEU A 172 -11.76 2.71 9.73
CA LEU A 172 -11.40 1.57 8.91
C LEU A 172 -10.31 0.73 9.58
N LEU A 173 -10.38 -0.59 9.37
CA LEU A 173 -9.33 -1.52 9.73
C LEU A 173 -8.98 -2.37 8.52
N THR A 174 -7.75 -2.26 8.05
CA THR A 174 -7.26 -2.96 6.86
C THR A 174 -5.93 -3.65 7.15
N ILE A 175 -5.52 -4.51 6.24
CA ILE A 175 -4.19 -5.14 6.29
C ILE A 175 -3.55 -5.10 4.90
N ALA A 176 -2.21 -5.01 4.87
CA ALA A 176 -1.43 -5.53 3.76
C ALA A 176 -1.34 -7.05 3.90
N CYS A 177 -1.47 -7.77 2.81
CA CYS A 177 -1.50 -9.23 2.86
C CYS A 177 -0.73 -9.88 1.70
N PRO A 178 -0.10 -11.05 1.94
CA PRO A 178 0.80 -11.68 0.98
C PRO A 178 0.05 -12.29 -0.23
N ALA A 179 0.69 -12.25 -1.40
CA ALA A 179 0.24 -12.99 -2.58
C ALA A 179 1.05 -14.28 -2.83
N GLY A 180 2.13 -14.52 -2.09
CA GLY A 180 2.90 -15.74 -2.15
C GLY A 180 2.29 -16.89 -1.32
N PRO A 181 2.20 -18.13 -1.88
CA PRO A 181 1.52 -19.26 -1.23
C PRO A 181 2.13 -19.66 0.12
N ASN A 182 3.45 -19.51 0.28
CA ASN A 182 4.14 -19.86 1.51
C ASN A 182 3.71 -18.98 2.71
N ASN A 183 3.17 -17.79 2.44
CA ASN A 183 2.72 -16.85 3.45
C ASN A 183 1.20 -16.81 3.58
N TYR A 184 0.45 -16.68 2.48
CA TYR A 184 -1.00 -16.61 2.60
C TYR A 184 -1.63 -17.89 3.15
N SER A 185 -1.03 -19.08 2.92
CA SER A 185 -1.52 -20.34 3.46
C SER A 185 -1.48 -20.42 5.00
N LYS A 186 -0.71 -19.58 5.64
CA LYS A 186 -0.62 -19.50 7.11
C LYS A 186 -1.71 -18.59 7.71
N LEU A 187 -2.35 -17.73 6.89
CA LEU A 187 -3.33 -16.78 7.40
C LEU A 187 -4.69 -17.45 7.69
N LYS A 188 -5.32 -17.06 8.76
CA LYS A 188 -6.67 -17.50 9.16
C LYS A 188 -7.75 -16.60 8.56
N LEU A 189 -7.81 -16.54 7.23
CA LEU A 189 -8.60 -15.57 6.48
C LEU A 189 -10.08 -15.54 6.90
N ARG A 190 -10.71 -16.71 7.12
CA ARG A 190 -12.12 -16.79 7.56
C ARG A 190 -12.34 -16.13 8.90
N GLU A 191 -11.38 -16.27 9.82
CA GLU A 191 -11.46 -15.71 11.17
C GLU A 191 -11.11 -14.21 11.17
N MET A 192 -10.26 -13.75 10.24
CA MET A 192 -9.86 -12.34 10.10
C MET A 192 -10.93 -11.48 9.41
N THR A 193 -11.62 -12.03 8.41
CA THR A 193 -12.57 -11.31 7.53
C THR A 193 -13.66 -10.52 8.26
N PRO A 194 -14.24 -10.99 9.38
CA PRO A 194 -15.26 -10.23 10.11
C PRO A 194 -14.76 -8.89 10.69
N PHE A 195 -13.48 -8.77 10.97
CA PHE A 195 -12.89 -7.57 11.59
C PHE A 195 -12.43 -6.55 10.56
N LEU A 196 -12.15 -6.99 9.30
CA LEU A 196 -11.52 -6.18 8.27
C LEU A 196 -12.54 -5.53 7.33
N ASP A 197 -12.26 -4.28 6.98
CA ASP A 197 -13.00 -3.57 5.93
C ASP A 197 -12.55 -4.04 4.54
N PHE A 198 -11.24 -4.17 4.31
CA PHE A 198 -10.66 -4.73 3.09
C PHE A 198 -9.21 -5.20 3.29
N TYR A 199 -8.72 -5.94 2.30
CA TYR A 199 -7.38 -6.53 2.20
C TYR A 199 -6.61 -5.84 1.09
N ASN A 200 -5.44 -5.27 1.37
CA ASN A 200 -4.50 -4.77 0.38
C ASN A 200 -3.58 -5.91 -0.04
N LEU A 201 -3.93 -6.63 -1.11
CA LEU A 201 -3.17 -7.77 -1.60
C LEU A 201 -1.89 -7.29 -2.28
N MET A 202 -0.73 -7.60 -1.71
CA MET A 202 0.58 -7.26 -2.27
C MET A 202 0.92 -8.18 -3.46
N ALA A 203 0.25 -7.93 -4.60
CA ALA A 203 0.39 -8.72 -5.83
C ALA A 203 1.58 -8.24 -6.67
N TYR A 204 2.73 -8.13 -6.03
CA TYR A 204 4.02 -7.75 -6.59
C TYR A 204 5.15 -8.46 -5.84
N ASP A 205 6.39 -8.21 -6.22
CA ASP A 205 7.58 -8.89 -5.67
C ASP A 205 7.55 -10.42 -5.83
N TYR A 206 6.95 -10.90 -6.93
CA TYR A 206 6.91 -12.32 -7.25
C TYR A 206 8.27 -12.86 -7.69
N ALA A 207 9.09 -11.99 -8.28
CA ALA A 207 10.46 -12.29 -8.65
C ALA A 207 11.36 -11.09 -8.30
N GLY A 208 12.60 -11.38 -7.92
CA GLY A 208 13.56 -10.34 -7.53
C GLY A 208 14.97 -10.88 -7.32
N SER A 209 15.81 -10.10 -6.63
CA SER A 209 17.23 -10.44 -6.39
C SER A 209 17.48 -11.70 -5.57
N TRP A 210 16.44 -12.28 -4.99
CA TRP A 210 16.47 -13.56 -4.24
C TRP A 210 16.30 -14.80 -5.11
N ASP A 211 15.97 -14.63 -6.40
CA ASP A 211 15.75 -15.75 -7.34
C ASP A 211 17.01 -16.06 -8.14
N SER A 212 17.06 -17.25 -8.73
CA SER A 212 18.17 -17.67 -9.60
C SER A 212 17.98 -17.33 -11.09
N VAL A 213 16.75 -16.95 -11.45
CA VAL A 213 16.38 -16.57 -12.82
C VAL A 213 15.62 -15.25 -12.83
N ALA A 214 15.73 -14.50 -13.91
CA ALA A 214 14.95 -13.30 -14.13
C ALA A 214 13.47 -13.67 -14.29
N GLY A 215 12.57 -12.96 -13.62
CA GLY A 215 11.15 -13.28 -13.61
C GLY A 215 10.25 -12.07 -13.64
N HIS A 216 8.95 -12.32 -13.83
CA HIS A 216 7.93 -11.29 -13.70
C HIS A 216 7.60 -11.06 -12.23
N GLN A 217 7.65 -9.78 -11.81
CA GLN A 217 7.39 -9.45 -10.42
C GLN A 217 5.90 -9.27 -10.08
N ALA A 218 5.00 -9.17 -11.07
CA ALA A 218 3.60 -8.80 -10.81
C ALA A 218 2.63 -9.32 -11.90
N ASN A 219 2.88 -10.52 -12.43
CA ASN A 219 2.06 -11.14 -13.45
C ASN A 219 0.68 -11.57 -12.92
N LEU A 220 -0.34 -11.48 -13.78
CA LEU A 220 -1.69 -11.92 -13.47
C LEU A 220 -1.83 -13.44 -13.48
N PHE A 221 -1.25 -14.09 -14.49
CA PHE A 221 -1.39 -15.52 -14.74
C PHE A 221 -0.04 -16.23 -14.81
N PRO A 222 0.03 -17.55 -14.57
CA PRO A 222 1.22 -18.32 -14.80
C PRO A 222 1.52 -18.38 -16.30
N SER A 223 2.79 -18.30 -16.69
CA SER A 223 3.21 -18.48 -18.08
C SER A 223 3.21 -19.96 -18.46
N ASN A 224 2.43 -20.33 -19.48
CA ASN A 224 2.35 -21.68 -19.97
C ASN A 224 3.59 -22.09 -20.77
N GLY A 225 4.18 -21.15 -21.50
CA GLY A 225 5.36 -21.39 -22.35
C GLY A 225 6.69 -21.23 -21.61
N ASN A 226 6.70 -20.50 -20.49
CA ASN A 226 7.91 -20.19 -19.72
C ASN A 226 7.61 -20.14 -18.20
N PRO A 227 7.28 -21.31 -17.57
CA PRO A 227 6.87 -21.34 -16.16
C PRO A 227 7.91 -20.77 -15.19
N SER A 228 9.20 -20.85 -15.52
CA SER A 228 10.28 -20.29 -14.69
C SER A 228 10.27 -18.77 -14.59
N SER A 229 9.59 -18.07 -15.52
CA SER A 229 9.42 -16.62 -15.47
C SER A 229 8.34 -16.16 -14.51
N THR A 230 7.46 -17.05 -14.05
CA THR A 230 6.29 -16.75 -13.21
C THR A 230 6.22 -17.66 -11.99
N PRO A 231 7.10 -17.47 -10.98
CA PRO A 231 7.14 -18.33 -9.78
C PRO A 231 5.83 -18.28 -8.99
N PHE A 232 5.11 -17.15 -9.06
CA PHE A 232 3.79 -16.93 -8.49
C PHE A 232 2.87 -16.29 -9.53
N SER A 233 1.57 -16.18 -9.21
CA SER A 233 0.62 -15.41 -10.03
C SER A 233 -0.52 -14.86 -9.21
N THR A 234 -1.01 -13.71 -9.62
CA THR A 234 -2.12 -13.03 -8.94
C THR A 234 -3.37 -13.89 -8.88
N ILE A 235 -3.72 -14.58 -9.96
CA ILE A 235 -4.94 -15.43 -9.99
C ILE A 235 -4.88 -16.57 -8.97
N GLN A 236 -3.70 -17.14 -8.70
CA GLN A 236 -3.55 -18.17 -7.67
C GLN A 236 -3.85 -17.61 -6.28
N ALA A 237 -3.35 -16.42 -5.97
CA ALA A 237 -3.64 -15.76 -4.71
C ALA A 237 -5.14 -15.43 -4.59
N ILE A 238 -5.74 -14.80 -5.61
CA ILE A 238 -7.18 -14.48 -5.61
C ILE A 238 -8.03 -15.72 -5.39
N ASN A 239 -7.73 -16.83 -6.08
CA ASN A 239 -8.45 -18.10 -5.90
C ASN A 239 -8.32 -18.63 -4.47
N TYR A 240 -7.14 -18.54 -3.86
CA TYR A 240 -6.95 -18.97 -2.48
C TYR A 240 -7.76 -18.10 -1.50
N TYR A 241 -7.65 -16.78 -1.61
CA TYR A 241 -8.36 -15.85 -0.73
C TYR A 241 -9.89 -16.03 -0.82
N THR A 242 -10.42 -16.20 -2.03
CA THR A 242 -11.87 -16.29 -2.25
C THR A 242 -12.42 -17.68 -1.97
N GLN A 243 -11.82 -18.73 -2.53
CA GLN A 243 -12.37 -20.09 -2.49
C GLN A 243 -11.99 -20.82 -1.19
N VAL A 244 -10.76 -20.67 -0.72
CA VAL A 244 -10.28 -21.30 0.51
C VAL A 244 -10.53 -20.40 1.71
N GLY A 245 -10.10 -19.14 1.59
CA GLY A 245 -10.22 -18.13 2.64
C GLY A 245 -11.64 -17.61 2.86
N GLY A 246 -12.52 -17.74 1.85
CA GLY A 246 -13.91 -17.23 1.94
C GLY A 246 -14.00 -15.71 1.98
N VAL A 247 -12.96 -15.01 1.55
CA VAL A 247 -12.93 -13.54 1.48
C VAL A 247 -13.80 -13.08 0.31
N PRO A 248 -14.78 -12.19 0.51
CA PRO A 248 -15.53 -11.63 -0.59
C PRO A 248 -14.60 -10.90 -1.57
N PRO A 249 -14.69 -11.13 -2.89
CA PRO A 249 -13.82 -10.46 -3.88
C PRO A 249 -13.82 -8.93 -3.75
N SER A 250 -14.96 -8.32 -3.44
CA SER A 250 -15.11 -6.88 -3.22
C SER A 250 -14.31 -6.33 -2.03
N LYS A 251 -13.85 -7.18 -1.11
CA LYS A 251 -12.93 -6.81 -0.02
C LYS A 251 -11.45 -6.95 -0.40
N ILE A 252 -11.12 -7.47 -1.57
CA ILE A 252 -9.73 -7.61 -2.02
C ILE A 252 -9.38 -6.44 -2.93
N ILE A 253 -8.33 -5.71 -2.58
CA ILE A 253 -7.78 -4.62 -3.36
C ILE A 253 -6.49 -5.11 -4.00
N LEU A 254 -6.40 -5.04 -5.31
CA LEU A 254 -5.24 -5.52 -6.05
C LEU A 254 -4.06 -4.58 -5.90
N GLY A 255 -3.00 -5.02 -5.28
CA GLY A 255 -1.73 -4.30 -5.21
C GLY A 255 -1.00 -4.30 -6.55
N MET A 256 -0.45 -3.15 -6.93
CA MET A 256 0.28 -2.93 -8.17
C MET A 256 1.55 -2.14 -7.87
N PRO A 257 2.70 -2.49 -8.49
CA PRO A 257 3.95 -1.79 -8.22
C PRO A 257 4.06 -0.49 -9.02
N LEU A 258 4.54 0.58 -8.39
CA LEU A 258 5.03 1.79 -9.05
C LEU A 258 6.56 1.79 -9.14
N TYR A 259 7.11 0.61 -9.33
CA TYR A 259 8.55 0.36 -9.47
C TYR A 259 8.81 -0.88 -10.33
N GLY A 260 10.04 -1.01 -10.79
CA GLY A 260 10.53 -2.19 -11.51
C GLY A 260 11.68 -2.88 -10.78
N ARG A 261 11.79 -4.19 -10.96
CA ARG A 261 12.93 -4.99 -10.50
C ARG A 261 13.80 -5.39 -11.66
N ASP A 262 15.09 -5.10 -11.58
CA ASP A 262 16.03 -5.36 -12.65
C ASP A 262 16.82 -6.66 -12.46
N PHE A 263 17.31 -7.15 -13.60
CA PHE A 263 18.13 -8.37 -13.72
C PHE A 263 19.19 -8.10 -14.78
N LEU A 264 20.46 -8.11 -14.38
CA LEU A 264 21.58 -7.86 -15.29
C LEU A 264 22.12 -9.14 -15.91
N SER A 265 22.81 -9.01 -17.06
CA SER A 265 23.45 -10.14 -17.74
C SER A 265 22.50 -11.30 -18.03
N THR A 266 21.27 -11.01 -18.42
CA THR A 266 20.23 -11.98 -18.72
C THR A 266 19.84 -11.97 -20.20
N ASN A 267 19.17 -13.03 -20.66
CA ASN A 267 18.53 -13.08 -21.98
C ASN A 267 17.02 -12.83 -21.89
N GLY A 268 16.52 -12.40 -20.75
CA GLY A 268 15.11 -12.09 -20.52
C GLY A 268 14.42 -13.04 -19.53
N PRO A 269 13.06 -13.01 -19.47
CA PRO A 269 12.30 -13.76 -18.49
C PRO A 269 12.59 -15.26 -18.52
N GLY A 270 12.69 -15.88 -17.34
CA GLY A 270 12.90 -17.32 -17.17
C GLY A 270 14.35 -17.76 -17.41
N THR A 271 15.27 -16.84 -17.67
CA THR A 271 16.67 -17.17 -17.90
C THR A 271 17.56 -16.72 -16.73
N PRO A 272 18.73 -17.36 -16.54
CA PRO A 272 19.69 -16.93 -15.53
C PRO A 272 20.10 -15.45 -15.71
N TYR A 273 20.45 -14.82 -14.60
CA TYR A 273 20.97 -13.47 -14.58
C TYR A 273 22.16 -13.35 -13.62
N SER A 274 22.89 -12.25 -13.66
CA SER A 274 24.00 -12.00 -12.75
C SER A 274 24.05 -10.56 -12.31
N GLY A 275 23.62 -10.31 -11.08
CA GLY A 275 23.63 -9.02 -10.43
C GLY A 275 22.40 -8.14 -10.73
N ASN A 276 22.36 -7.02 -10.03
CA ASN A 276 21.31 -6.00 -10.12
C ASN A 276 21.96 -4.62 -10.32
N GLY A 277 21.25 -3.71 -10.97
CA GLY A 277 21.68 -2.33 -11.22
C GLY A 277 21.56 -1.43 -9.99
N ALA A 278 21.92 -0.16 -10.17
CA ALA A 278 21.91 0.83 -9.09
C ALA A 278 20.49 1.11 -8.54
N GLY A 279 19.47 1.03 -9.42
CA GLY A 279 18.12 1.44 -9.07
C GLY A 279 17.97 2.94 -8.87
N SER A 280 16.78 3.39 -8.50
CA SER A 280 16.50 4.79 -8.18
C SER A 280 16.96 5.16 -6.77
N TRP A 281 16.66 4.29 -5.79
CA TRP A 281 16.93 4.52 -4.36
C TRP A 281 17.53 3.29 -3.67
N GLU A 282 17.33 2.14 -4.26
CA GLU A 282 17.72 0.83 -3.77
C GLU A 282 18.23 -0.01 -4.94
N HIS A 283 19.31 -0.78 -4.71
CA HIS A 283 19.88 -1.66 -5.74
C HIS A 283 18.81 -2.59 -6.32
N GLY A 284 18.73 -2.61 -7.65
CA GLY A 284 17.81 -3.46 -8.39
C GLY A 284 16.37 -2.96 -8.44
N VAL A 285 16.06 -1.79 -7.86
CA VAL A 285 14.70 -1.25 -7.80
C VAL A 285 14.64 0.14 -8.43
N TRP A 286 13.90 0.26 -9.54
CA TRP A 286 13.73 1.50 -10.28
C TRP A 286 12.33 2.05 -10.07
N ASP A 287 12.19 3.35 -9.72
CA ASP A 287 10.88 4.02 -9.75
C ASP A 287 10.27 3.87 -11.14
N TYR A 288 8.96 3.60 -11.22
CA TYR A 288 8.26 3.50 -12.49
C TYR A 288 8.46 4.75 -13.38
N LYS A 289 8.49 5.94 -12.78
CA LYS A 289 8.73 7.20 -13.51
C LYS A 289 10.11 7.27 -14.20
N ALA A 290 11.06 6.44 -13.81
CA ALA A 290 12.38 6.33 -14.41
C ALA A 290 12.47 5.24 -15.50
N LEU A 291 11.36 4.57 -15.82
CA LEU A 291 11.30 3.45 -16.76
C LEU A 291 10.52 3.82 -18.04
N PRO A 292 10.84 3.22 -19.21
CA PRO A 292 12.01 2.33 -19.43
C PRO A 292 13.32 3.09 -19.32
N GLN A 293 14.39 2.38 -18.95
CA GLN A 293 15.74 2.93 -19.00
C GLN A 293 16.17 3.20 -20.46
N PRO A 294 17.08 4.18 -20.71
CA PRO A 294 17.56 4.47 -22.06
C PRO A 294 18.12 3.21 -22.75
N GLY A 295 17.73 3.00 -24.00
CA GLY A 295 18.14 1.83 -24.82
C GLY A 295 17.25 0.59 -24.65
N ALA A 296 16.39 0.54 -23.66
CA ALA A 296 15.49 -0.58 -23.43
C ALA A 296 14.17 -0.44 -24.22
N THR A 297 13.67 -1.57 -24.69
CA THR A 297 12.35 -1.68 -25.36
C THR A 297 11.36 -2.38 -24.46
N GLU A 298 10.15 -1.84 -24.35
CA GLU A 298 9.05 -2.45 -23.60
C GLU A 298 8.45 -3.64 -24.33
N VAL A 299 8.16 -4.70 -23.58
CA VAL A 299 7.57 -5.95 -24.07
C VAL A 299 6.39 -6.31 -23.18
N LEU A 300 5.29 -6.76 -23.80
CA LEU A 300 4.09 -7.25 -23.12
C LEU A 300 3.93 -8.75 -23.34
N ASP A 301 3.79 -9.51 -22.26
CA ASP A 301 3.29 -10.88 -22.26
C ASP A 301 1.78 -10.87 -21.96
N GLN A 302 0.99 -10.94 -23.03
CA GLN A 302 -0.47 -10.95 -22.91
C GLN A 302 -1.00 -12.19 -22.18
N GLN A 303 -0.32 -13.35 -22.35
CA GLN A 303 -0.77 -14.61 -21.73
C GLN A 303 -0.52 -14.59 -20.21
N ALA A 304 0.64 -14.08 -19.78
CA ALA A 304 0.95 -13.95 -18.37
C ALA A 304 0.32 -12.70 -17.72
N GLY A 305 -0.13 -11.72 -18.52
CA GLY A 305 -0.59 -10.43 -18.00
C GLY A 305 0.54 -9.69 -17.31
N ALA A 306 1.69 -9.59 -17.95
CA ALA A 306 2.92 -9.03 -17.42
C ALA A 306 3.65 -8.19 -18.47
N SER A 307 4.46 -7.23 -18.02
CA SER A 307 5.32 -6.43 -18.90
C SER A 307 6.71 -6.27 -18.31
N TRP A 308 7.66 -5.98 -19.20
CA TRP A 308 9.04 -5.67 -18.83
C TRP A 308 9.68 -4.80 -19.91
N SER A 309 10.83 -4.22 -19.63
CA SER A 309 11.71 -3.67 -20.65
C SER A 309 13.00 -4.49 -20.77
N TYR A 310 13.59 -4.50 -21.97
CA TYR A 310 14.83 -5.18 -22.25
C TYR A 310 15.78 -4.34 -23.07
N ASP A 311 17.00 -4.16 -22.56
CA ASP A 311 18.12 -3.61 -23.30
C ASP A 311 19.01 -4.77 -23.80
N ALA A 312 18.99 -5.01 -25.10
CA ALA A 312 19.75 -6.11 -25.73
C ALA A 312 21.28 -5.86 -25.72
N GLY A 313 21.69 -4.59 -25.73
CA GLY A 313 23.10 -4.21 -25.66
C GLY A 313 23.70 -4.43 -24.27
N ALA A 314 23.00 -3.98 -23.24
CA ALA A 314 23.38 -4.16 -21.85
C ALA A 314 22.97 -5.54 -21.30
N ARG A 315 22.11 -6.29 -22.00
CA ARG A 315 21.50 -7.54 -21.55
C ARG A 315 20.81 -7.37 -20.19
N THR A 316 20.05 -6.30 -20.07
CA THR A 316 19.34 -5.93 -18.83
C THR A 316 17.85 -6.00 -19.03
N MET A 317 17.17 -6.74 -18.16
CA MET A 317 15.71 -6.80 -18.06
C MET A 317 15.25 -6.02 -16.82
N VAL A 318 14.16 -5.27 -16.96
CA VAL A 318 13.43 -4.70 -15.82
C VAL A 318 11.97 -5.14 -15.89
N SER A 319 11.51 -5.85 -14.87
CA SER A 319 10.09 -6.25 -14.75
C SER A 319 9.29 -5.16 -14.04
N TYR A 320 8.25 -4.64 -14.68
CA TYR A 320 7.37 -3.60 -14.14
C TYR A 320 6.06 -3.53 -14.93
N ASP A 321 5.07 -2.83 -14.38
CA ASP A 321 3.81 -2.59 -15.08
C ASP A 321 3.94 -1.39 -16.03
N THR A 322 3.64 -1.61 -17.31
CA THR A 322 3.40 -0.54 -18.29
C THR A 322 1.94 -0.10 -18.25
N VAL A 323 1.59 0.99 -18.94
CA VAL A 323 0.18 1.44 -19.09
C VAL A 323 -0.69 0.30 -19.60
N THR A 324 -0.22 -0.46 -20.61
CA THR A 324 -0.98 -1.60 -21.15
C THR A 324 -1.17 -2.72 -20.15
N ALA A 325 -0.15 -3.06 -19.35
CA ALA A 325 -0.29 -4.03 -18.28
C ALA A 325 -1.26 -3.55 -17.19
N ALA A 326 -1.23 -2.26 -16.84
CA ALA A 326 -2.19 -1.67 -15.91
C ALA A 326 -3.64 -1.74 -16.45
N GLU A 327 -3.87 -1.51 -17.75
CA GLU A 327 -5.17 -1.71 -18.39
C GLU A 327 -5.66 -3.17 -18.28
N MET A 328 -4.77 -4.14 -18.49
CA MET A 328 -5.10 -5.56 -18.28
C MET A 328 -5.49 -5.83 -16.83
N LYS A 329 -4.78 -5.24 -15.85
CA LYS A 329 -5.09 -5.36 -14.42
C LYS A 329 -6.43 -4.68 -14.07
N VAL A 330 -6.78 -3.57 -14.69
CA VAL A 330 -8.11 -2.95 -14.56
C VAL A 330 -9.22 -3.91 -15.01
N ASN A 331 -9.04 -4.55 -16.18
CA ASN A 331 -10.00 -5.53 -16.69
C ASN A 331 -10.10 -6.73 -15.75
N PHE A 332 -8.97 -7.24 -15.27
CA PHE A 332 -8.91 -8.32 -14.28
C PHE A 332 -9.67 -7.96 -12.98
N ILE A 333 -9.48 -6.75 -12.44
CA ILE A 333 -10.20 -6.26 -11.26
C ILE A 333 -11.71 -6.30 -11.49
N LYS A 334 -12.17 -5.86 -12.67
CA LYS A 334 -13.60 -5.88 -13.03
C LYS A 334 -14.13 -7.30 -13.17
N GLU A 335 -13.41 -8.17 -13.88
CA GLU A 335 -13.80 -9.56 -14.17
C GLU A 335 -13.85 -10.40 -12.89
N GLN A 336 -12.90 -10.20 -11.97
CA GLN A 336 -12.86 -10.91 -10.70
C GLN A 336 -13.75 -10.27 -9.63
N GLY A 337 -14.39 -9.13 -9.90
CA GLY A 337 -15.24 -8.40 -8.95
C GLY A 337 -14.48 -7.83 -7.74
N LEU A 338 -13.19 -7.50 -7.92
CA LEU A 338 -12.34 -6.99 -6.84
C LEU A 338 -12.74 -5.56 -6.45
N GLY A 339 -12.38 -5.17 -5.22
CA GLY A 339 -12.76 -3.88 -4.63
C GLY A 339 -12.04 -2.65 -5.19
N GLY A 340 -10.94 -2.84 -5.92
CA GLY A 340 -10.17 -1.73 -6.49
C GLY A 340 -8.69 -2.04 -6.67
N GLY A 341 -7.87 -1.00 -6.77
CA GLY A 341 -6.43 -1.06 -6.92
C GLY A 341 -5.68 -0.31 -5.82
N MET A 342 -4.51 -0.80 -5.45
CA MET A 342 -3.59 -0.20 -4.50
C MET A 342 -2.20 -0.14 -5.10
N TRP A 343 -1.44 0.90 -4.78
CA TRP A 343 -0.07 1.10 -5.29
C TRP A 343 0.96 1.22 -4.18
N TRP A 344 2.06 0.52 -4.34
CA TRP A 344 3.31 0.71 -3.65
C TRP A 344 4.33 1.34 -4.61
N GLU A 345 4.82 2.55 -4.44
CA GLU A 345 4.30 3.60 -3.58
C GLU A 345 4.17 4.92 -4.42
N ALA A 346 3.40 5.84 -3.94
CA ALA A 346 2.92 7.00 -4.70
C ALA A 346 4.01 7.82 -5.39
N SER A 347 5.20 7.98 -4.77
CA SER A 347 6.28 8.80 -5.34
C SER A 347 6.90 8.20 -6.61
N GLY A 348 6.63 6.93 -6.90
CA GLY A 348 7.17 6.23 -8.09
C GLY A 348 6.37 6.46 -9.37
N ASP A 349 5.14 7.00 -9.31
CA ASP A 349 4.28 7.18 -10.49
C ASP A 349 4.73 8.31 -11.42
N LYS A 350 4.24 8.28 -12.64
CA LYS A 350 4.41 9.36 -13.65
C LYS A 350 3.27 10.39 -13.54
N GLY A 351 3.49 11.57 -14.15
CA GLY A 351 2.44 12.58 -14.26
C GLY A 351 2.23 13.43 -13.01
N GLY A 352 3.01 13.24 -11.94
CA GLY A 352 2.97 14.05 -10.71
C GLY A 352 1.56 14.15 -10.12
N LYS A 353 1.21 15.29 -9.55
CA LYS A 353 -0.10 15.54 -8.91
C LYS A 353 -1.31 15.35 -9.84
N ALA A 354 -1.15 15.58 -11.13
CA ALA A 354 -2.25 15.40 -12.10
C ALA A 354 -2.57 13.94 -12.37
N ALA A 355 -1.55 13.06 -12.30
CA ALA A 355 -1.65 11.62 -12.54
C ALA A 355 -2.55 11.26 -13.72
N ASN A 356 -2.31 11.89 -14.91
CA ASN A 356 -3.10 11.61 -16.09
C ASN A 356 -2.55 10.38 -16.81
N LYS A 357 -3.42 9.54 -17.35
CA LYS A 357 -3.03 8.41 -18.19
C LYS A 357 -2.21 8.85 -19.42
N ALA A 358 -2.57 9.98 -20.02
CA ALA A 358 -1.84 10.53 -21.16
C ALA A 358 -0.37 10.85 -20.86
N ASP A 359 -0.05 11.13 -19.58
CA ASP A 359 1.29 11.37 -19.10
C ASP A 359 1.98 10.07 -18.59
N GLY A 360 1.32 8.93 -18.79
CA GLY A 360 1.80 7.59 -18.44
C GLY A 360 1.55 7.18 -16.99
N SER A 361 0.73 7.91 -16.21
CA SER A 361 0.38 7.52 -14.84
C SER A 361 -0.39 6.20 -14.79
N LEU A 362 0.06 5.26 -13.93
CA LEU A 362 -0.66 4.00 -13.70
C LEU A 362 -1.89 4.22 -12.80
N ILE A 363 -1.80 5.13 -11.83
CA ILE A 363 -2.97 5.55 -11.03
C ILE A 363 -4.04 6.16 -11.94
N GLY A 364 -3.65 7.07 -12.84
CA GLY A 364 -4.55 7.67 -13.82
C GLY A 364 -5.15 6.66 -14.78
N THR A 365 -4.37 5.70 -15.23
CA THR A 365 -4.82 4.59 -16.08
C THR A 365 -5.91 3.77 -15.41
N PHE A 366 -5.73 3.44 -14.13
CA PHE A 366 -6.75 2.72 -13.36
C PHE A 366 -8.03 3.54 -13.23
N VAL A 367 -7.93 4.80 -12.79
CA VAL A 367 -9.09 5.66 -12.56
C VAL A 367 -9.90 5.84 -13.86
N GLU A 368 -9.23 6.10 -14.98
CA GLU A 368 -9.89 6.19 -16.28
C GLU A 368 -10.53 4.85 -16.68
N GLY A 369 -9.78 3.76 -16.50
CA GLY A 369 -10.21 2.41 -16.85
C GLY A 369 -11.40 1.89 -16.06
N VAL A 370 -11.60 2.30 -14.79
CA VAL A 370 -12.80 1.93 -14.02
C VAL A 370 -14.02 2.82 -14.31
N GLY A 371 -13.86 3.90 -15.08
CA GLY A 371 -14.96 4.79 -15.47
C GLY A 371 -14.84 6.21 -14.92
N GLY A 372 -13.63 6.62 -14.52
CA GLY A 372 -13.32 7.95 -14.00
C GLY A 372 -13.59 8.11 -12.51
N VAL A 373 -13.33 9.30 -11.99
CA VAL A 373 -13.44 9.62 -10.55
C VAL A 373 -14.84 9.41 -9.96
N ASN A 374 -15.87 9.43 -10.79
CA ASN A 374 -17.26 9.19 -10.35
C ASN A 374 -17.55 7.69 -10.10
N ALA A 375 -16.73 6.80 -10.65
CA ALA A 375 -16.81 5.36 -10.40
C ALA A 375 -16.05 4.93 -9.13
N LEU A 376 -15.28 5.84 -8.54
CA LEU A 376 -14.58 5.60 -7.29
C LEU A 376 -15.54 5.68 -6.10
N GLU A 377 -15.12 5.12 -4.97
CA GLU A 377 -15.85 5.19 -3.70
C GLU A 377 -16.12 6.66 -3.30
N GLN A 378 -17.37 6.96 -2.95
CA GLN A 378 -17.84 8.33 -2.70
C GLN A 378 -18.09 8.62 -1.21
N SER A 379 -17.88 7.66 -0.30
CA SER A 379 -18.09 7.85 1.13
C SER A 379 -17.12 8.92 1.69
N GLN A 380 -17.61 9.70 2.65
CA GLN A 380 -16.87 10.82 3.20
C GLN A 380 -15.88 10.40 4.29
N ASN A 381 -14.78 11.13 4.40
CA ASN A 381 -13.82 11.05 5.49
C ASN A 381 -14.34 11.74 6.77
N ASN A 382 -13.64 11.49 7.88
CA ASN A 382 -13.85 12.21 9.13
C ASN A 382 -12.99 13.48 9.18
N LEU A 383 -13.52 14.58 9.66
CA LEU A 383 -12.78 15.83 9.92
C LEU A 383 -12.96 16.32 11.37
N ASP A 384 -13.83 15.69 12.15
CA ASP A 384 -14.06 16.02 13.55
C ASP A 384 -13.27 15.07 14.46
N TYR A 385 -12.29 15.63 15.17
CA TYR A 385 -11.41 14.93 16.12
C TYR A 385 -11.27 15.78 17.40
N HIS A 386 -12.37 16.02 18.06
CA HIS A 386 -12.41 16.78 19.31
C HIS A 386 -11.62 16.12 20.43
N GLU A 387 -11.31 14.83 20.32
CA GLU A 387 -10.50 14.06 21.25
C GLU A 387 -8.98 14.29 21.09
N SER A 388 -8.55 14.90 19.98
CA SER A 388 -7.12 15.13 19.70
C SER A 388 -6.46 15.98 20.79
N GLN A 389 -5.22 15.65 21.12
CA GLN A 389 -4.42 16.49 22.03
C GLN A 389 -3.91 17.79 21.35
N PHE A 390 -4.01 17.91 20.01
CA PHE A 390 -3.48 19.05 19.26
C PHE A 390 -4.55 20.10 19.00
N ASP A 391 -4.26 21.35 19.40
CA ASP A 391 -5.20 22.45 19.31
C ASP A 391 -5.58 22.81 17.88
N ASN A 392 -4.58 22.89 16.99
CA ASN A 392 -4.82 23.21 15.58
C ASN A 392 -5.58 22.10 14.84
N LEU A 393 -5.40 20.82 15.21
CA LEU A 393 -6.15 19.72 14.62
C LEU A 393 -7.60 19.74 15.10
N ARG A 394 -7.86 19.93 16.42
CA ARG A 394 -9.22 20.10 16.94
C ARG A 394 -9.96 21.24 16.27
N ALA A 395 -9.25 22.34 15.97
CA ALA A 395 -9.79 23.47 15.23
C ALA A 395 -9.96 23.21 13.71
N GLY A 396 -9.52 22.04 13.23
CA GLY A 396 -9.60 21.66 11.81
C GLY A 396 -8.60 22.39 10.92
N PHE A 397 -7.47 22.83 11.46
CA PHE A 397 -6.43 23.60 10.76
C PHE A 397 -7.03 24.81 10.03
N PRO A 398 -7.40 25.87 10.76
CA PRO A 398 -8.05 27.07 10.23
C PRO A 398 -7.18 27.82 9.22
#